data_2cb156df4575cb713fc5c9a83662ae16
#
_entry.id   2cb156df4575cb713fc5c9a83662ae16
#
_cell.length_a   1.000
_cell.length_b   1.000
_cell.length_c   1.000
_cell.angle_alpha   90.00
_cell.angle_beta   90.00
_cell.angle_gamma   90.00
#
_symmetry.space_group_name_H-M   'P 1'
#
loop_
_entity.id
_entity.type
_entity.pdbx_description
1 polymer ?
#
loop_
_entity_poly.entity_id
_entity_poly.type
_entity_poly.pdbx_seq_one_letter_code
_entity_poly.pdbx_strand_id
1 'polypeptide(L)'
;DMIDGLNNWMDEKGYATMEDFRRMAVPNVTEWQYLNLKYDIKARIDESTCIHCGLCHISCEDGSHQAIREIKANGERRFEVIDKECVGCNLCMFACPVPDCITMERVDSGTEYQNWTTHPNNPMRVENN
;
A
#
# COMPACT_ATOMS: atom_id res chain seq x y z
N ASP A 1 22.31 2.65 19.49
CA ASP A 1 22.61 1.35 18.93
C ASP A 1 21.34 0.54 18.69
N MET A 2 21.45 -0.76 18.35
CA MET A 2 20.26 -1.59 18.06
C MET A 2 19.38 -1.82 19.29
N ILE A 3 19.95 -1.92 20.48
CA ILE A 3 19.21 -2.14 21.72
C ILE A 3 18.40 -0.91 22.08
N ASP A 4 19.02 0.27 22.00
CA ASP A 4 18.32 1.52 22.27
C ASP A 4 17.20 1.76 21.25
N GLY A 5 17.43 1.45 19.98
CA GLY A 5 16.41 1.53 18.93
C GLY A 5 15.23 0.59 19.20
N LEU A 6 15.51 -0.63 19.64
CA LEU A 6 14.45 -1.59 20.01
C LEU A 6 13.65 -1.12 21.22
N ASN A 7 14.32 -0.64 22.27
CA ASN A 7 13.65 -0.12 23.45
C ASN A 7 12.73 1.06 23.11
N ASN A 8 13.26 2.04 22.36
CA ASN A 8 12.46 3.18 21.92
C ASN A 8 11.23 2.76 21.09
N TRP A 9 11.40 1.79 20.18
CA TRP A 9 10.29 1.26 19.38
C TRP A 9 9.27 0.52 20.26
N MET A 10 9.72 -0.27 21.25
CA MET A 10 8.84 -0.95 22.19
C MET A 10 8.02 0.05 23.02
N ASP A 11 8.67 1.11 23.53
CA ASP A 11 8.02 2.17 24.27
C ASP A 11 6.96 2.90 23.42
N GLU A 12 7.30 3.23 22.18
CA GLU A 12 6.37 3.85 21.21
C GLU A 12 5.14 2.99 20.93
N LYS A 13 5.32 1.67 20.85
CA LYS A 13 4.23 0.71 20.58
C LYS A 13 3.51 0.23 21.85
N GLY A 14 3.99 0.59 23.05
CA GLY A 14 3.42 0.18 24.33
C GLY A 14 3.71 -1.27 24.71
N TYR A 15 4.81 -1.84 24.21
CA TYR A 15 5.23 -3.19 24.55
C TYR A 15 6.17 -3.19 25.76
N ALA A 16 5.83 -3.94 26.80
CA ALA A 16 6.65 -4.05 28.01
C ALA A 16 7.78 -5.08 27.85
N THR A 17 7.57 -6.10 27.05
CA THR A 17 8.53 -7.21 26.84
C THR A 17 8.55 -7.65 25.37
N MET A 18 9.59 -8.37 24.96
CA MET A 18 9.66 -8.98 23.64
C MET A 18 8.58 -10.03 23.40
N GLU A 19 8.07 -10.66 24.44
CA GLU A 19 6.99 -11.64 24.33
C GLU A 19 5.67 -11.01 23.84
N ASP A 20 5.46 -9.73 24.09
CA ASP A 20 4.24 -9.02 23.74
C ASP A 20 4.03 -8.95 22.23
N PHE A 21 5.11 -8.91 21.45
CA PHE A 21 5.06 -8.86 19.97
C PHE A 21 5.62 -10.09 19.28
N ARG A 22 6.29 -10.99 20.03
CA ARG A 22 6.81 -12.22 19.46
C ARG A 22 5.68 -13.06 18.87
N ARG A 23 5.81 -13.46 17.61
CA ARG A 23 4.84 -14.26 16.87
C ARG A 23 3.51 -13.57 16.53
N MET A 24 3.36 -12.26 16.72
CA MET A 24 2.13 -11.53 16.35
C MET A 24 1.76 -11.71 14.87
N ALA A 25 2.74 -11.80 13.98
CA ALA A 25 2.51 -11.99 12.56
C ALA A 25 2.17 -13.44 12.16
N VAL A 26 2.47 -14.42 13.01
CA VAL A 26 2.32 -15.84 12.64
C VAL A 26 0.89 -16.22 12.24
N PRO A 27 -0.18 -15.74 12.92
CA PRO A 27 -1.55 -16.03 12.50
C PRO A 27 -1.93 -15.47 11.11
N ASN A 28 -1.16 -14.46 10.63
CA ASN A 28 -1.40 -13.81 9.36
C ASN A 28 -0.49 -14.36 8.23
N VAL A 29 0.38 -15.32 8.54
CA VAL A 29 1.19 -15.99 7.52
C VAL A 29 0.28 -16.91 6.71
N THR A 30 0.19 -16.65 5.43
CA THR A 30 -0.61 -17.43 4.49
C THR A 30 0.12 -17.58 3.16
N GLU A 31 -0.25 -18.57 2.39
CA GLU A 31 0.26 -18.71 1.03
C GLU A 31 -0.49 -17.73 0.10
N TRP A 32 0.19 -17.26 -0.94
CA TRP A 32 -0.32 -16.23 -1.85
C TRP A 32 -1.68 -16.58 -2.48
N GLN A 33 -1.94 -17.87 -2.77
CA GLN A 33 -3.21 -18.30 -3.37
C GLN A 33 -4.44 -18.11 -2.47
N TYR A 34 -4.23 -17.94 -1.15
CA TYR A 34 -5.32 -17.71 -0.19
C TYR A 34 -5.48 -16.24 0.18
N LEU A 35 -4.71 -15.34 -0.42
CA LEU A 35 -4.87 -13.90 -0.19
C LEU A 35 -6.27 -13.45 -0.60
N ASN A 36 -6.85 -12.58 0.20
CA ASN A 36 -8.16 -12.00 -0.07
C ASN A 36 -8.09 -11.00 -1.22
N LEU A 37 -8.75 -11.31 -2.34
CA LEU A 37 -8.83 -10.47 -3.54
C LEU A 37 -10.08 -9.57 -3.58
N LYS A 38 -10.83 -9.47 -2.47
CA LYS A 38 -12.04 -8.63 -2.40
C LYS A 38 -11.73 -7.13 -2.40
N TYR A 39 -10.50 -6.74 -2.14
CA TYR A 39 -10.12 -5.32 -2.05
C TYR A 39 -8.80 -5.07 -2.75
N ASP A 40 -8.67 -3.84 -3.20
CA ASP A 40 -7.42 -3.26 -3.68
C ASP A 40 -6.86 -2.26 -2.67
N ILE A 41 -5.57 -2.00 -2.75
CA ILE A 41 -4.93 -0.89 -2.05
C ILE A 41 -4.59 0.18 -3.08
N LYS A 42 -5.00 1.42 -2.82
CA LYS A 42 -4.77 2.56 -3.72
C LYS A 42 -4.08 3.69 -2.96
N ALA A 43 -3.15 4.36 -3.62
CA ALA A 43 -2.54 5.57 -3.06
C ALA A 43 -3.52 6.74 -3.09
N ARG A 44 -3.45 7.62 -2.07
CA ARG A 44 -4.17 8.89 -2.01
C ARG A 44 -3.18 10.00 -1.68
N ILE A 45 -3.22 11.08 -2.44
CA ILE A 45 -2.37 12.25 -2.24
C ILE A 45 -3.24 13.34 -1.61
N ASP A 46 -2.81 13.84 -0.46
CA ASP A 46 -3.43 15.00 0.17
C ASP A 46 -2.89 16.29 -0.45
N GLU A 47 -3.70 16.91 -1.30
CA GLU A 47 -3.36 18.15 -1.98
C GLU A 47 -3.10 19.31 -1.00
N SER A 48 -3.67 19.28 0.20
CA SER A 48 -3.50 20.36 1.18
C SER A 48 -2.10 20.38 1.82
N THR A 49 -1.43 19.24 1.86
CA THR A 49 -0.08 19.08 2.41
C THR A 49 0.97 18.90 1.32
N CYS A 50 0.54 18.63 0.09
CA CYS A 50 1.42 18.34 -1.04
C CYS A 50 2.26 19.56 -1.45
N ILE A 51 3.58 19.40 -1.48
CA ILE A 51 4.53 20.44 -1.94
C ILE A 51 4.83 20.36 -3.44
N HIS A 52 4.15 19.53 -4.18
CA HIS A 52 4.24 19.34 -5.63
C HIS A 52 5.66 19.04 -6.15
N CYS A 53 6.50 18.36 -5.36
CA CYS A 53 7.89 18.03 -5.72
C CYS A 53 8.04 17.01 -6.86
N GLY A 54 7.05 16.12 -7.05
CA GLY A 54 7.02 15.13 -8.13
C GLY A 54 7.74 13.81 -7.83
N LEU A 55 8.29 13.61 -6.63
CA LEU A 55 9.01 12.37 -6.30
C LEU A 55 8.11 11.14 -6.36
N CYS A 56 6.84 11.27 -6.00
CA CYS A 56 5.85 10.19 -6.09
C CYS A 56 5.60 9.75 -7.55
N HIS A 57 5.55 10.70 -8.49
CA HIS A 57 5.43 10.43 -9.91
C HIS A 57 6.64 9.66 -10.43
N ILE A 58 7.85 10.17 -10.15
CA ILE A 58 9.11 9.52 -10.56
C ILE A 58 9.21 8.10 -10.00
N SER A 59 8.92 7.90 -8.70
CA SER A 59 8.96 6.56 -8.08
C SER A 59 7.97 5.61 -8.72
N CYS A 60 6.80 6.10 -9.12
CA CYS A 60 5.77 5.29 -9.77
C CYS A 60 6.19 4.90 -11.19
N GLU A 61 6.84 5.81 -11.93
CA GLU A 61 7.40 5.53 -13.26
C GLU A 61 8.56 4.53 -13.18
N ASP A 62 9.49 4.73 -12.24
CA ASP A 62 10.61 3.82 -12.00
C ASP A 62 10.14 2.42 -11.59
N GLY A 63 9.01 2.33 -10.86
CA GLY A 63 8.32 1.10 -10.55
C GLY A 63 7.54 0.48 -11.73
N SER A 64 7.57 1.11 -12.90
CA SER A 64 6.90 0.69 -14.13
C SER A 64 5.35 0.67 -14.08
N HIS A 65 4.74 1.23 -13.05
CA HIS A 65 3.28 1.26 -12.92
C HIS A 65 2.63 2.47 -13.59
N GLN A 66 3.33 3.60 -13.66
CA GLN A 66 2.89 4.86 -14.32
C GLN A 66 1.48 5.32 -13.87
N ALA A 67 1.13 5.00 -12.63
CA ALA A 67 -0.19 5.25 -12.06
C ALA A 67 -0.35 6.64 -11.44
N ILE A 68 0.71 7.46 -11.41
CA ILE A 68 0.65 8.85 -10.93
C ILE A 68 1.02 9.77 -12.08
N ARG A 69 0.04 10.53 -12.57
CA ARG A 69 0.27 11.49 -13.65
C ARG A 69 0.55 12.90 -13.13
N GLU A 70 1.42 13.62 -13.82
CA GLU A 70 1.62 15.04 -13.63
C GLU A 70 0.59 15.83 -14.45
N ILE A 71 -0.07 16.78 -13.80
CA ILE A 71 -0.99 17.73 -14.43
C ILE A 71 -0.35 19.10 -14.33
N LYS A 72 -0.19 19.77 -15.48
CA LYS A 72 0.29 21.15 -15.56
C LYS A 72 -0.85 22.05 -16.01
N ALA A 73 -1.27 22.94 -15.12
CA ALA A 73 -2.32 23.92 -15.42
C ALA A 73 -1.96 25.28 -14.81
N ASN A 74 -2.06 26.35 -15.59
CA ASN A 74 -1.83 27.73 -15.14
C ASN A 74 -0.46 27.97 -14.45
N GLY A 75 0.57 27.21 -14.83
CA GLY A 75 1.91 27.28 -14.22
C GLY A 75 2.09 26.49 -12.92
N GLU A 76 1.05 25.87 -12.44
CA GLU A 76 1.10 24.96 -11.30
C GLU A 76 1.23 23.49 -11.75
N ARG A 77 1.91 22.70 -10.90
CA ARG A 77 2.03 21.25 -11.05
C ARG A 77 1.15 20.58 -10.02
N ARG A 78 0.42 19.55 -10.44
CA ARG A 78 -0.34 18.67 -9.54
C ARG A 78 -0.09 17.21 -9.91
N PHE A 79 -0.33 16.32 -8.98
CA PHE A 79 -0.15 14.89 -9.17
C PHE A 79 -1.43 14.16 -8.82
N GLU A 80 -1.89 13.32 -9.74
CA GLU A 80 -3.13 12.57 -9.58
C GLU A 80 -2.88 11.08 -9.73
N VAL A 81 -3.47 10.29 -8.84
CA VAL A 81 -3.43 8.82 -8.89
C VAL A 81 -4.49 8.31 -9.86
N ILE A 82 -4.08 7.49 -10.81
CA ILE A 82 -4.97 6.78 -11.73
C ILE A 82 -5.32 5.45 -11.08
N ASP A 83 -6.49 5.35 -10.47
CA ASP A 83 -6.91 4.19 -9.68
C ASP A 83 -6.80 2.86 -10.43
N LYS A 84 -7.10 2.83 -11.71
CA LYS A 84 -7.02 1.62 -12.54
C LYS A 84 -5.61 1.08 -12.69
N GLU A 85 -4.62 1.97 -12.68
CA GLU A 85 -3.22 1.63 -12.88
C GLU A 85 -2.48 1.43 -11.55
N CYS A 86 -3.03 1.96 -10.45
CA CYS A 86 -2.41 1.84 -9.13
C CYS A 86 -2.54 0.42 -8.58
N VAL A 87 -1.41 -0.24 -8.33
CA VAL A 87 -1.33 -1.60 -7.79
C VAL A 87 -1.07 -1.64 -6.27
N GLY A 88 -1.02 -0.48 -5.60
CA GLY A 88 -0.81 -0.41 -4.15
C GLY A 88 0.60 -0.79 -3.69
N CYS A 89 1.62 -0.61 -4.52
CA CYS A 89 3.02 -1.00 -4.21
C CYS A 89 3.69 -0.16 -3.12
N ASN A 90 3.09 0.96 -2.71
CA ASN A 90 3.55 1.85 -1.65
C ASN A 90 4.84 2.66 -1.94
N LEU A 91 5.47 2.54 -3.10
CA LEU A 91 6.72 3.26 -3.43
C LEU A 91 6.56 4.78 -3.33
N CYS A 92 5.43 5.32 -3.79
CA CYS A 92 5.15 6.76 -3.77
C CYS A 92 5.09 7.33 -2.34
N MET A 93 4.55 6.58 -1.38
CA MET A 93 4.49 6.98 0.03
C MET A 93 5.90 7.05 0.62
N PHE A 94 6.75 6.04 0.37
CA PHE A 94 8.13 6.04 0.86
C PHE A 94 9.00 7.13 0.22
N ALA A 95 8.73 7.49 -1.03
CA ALA A 95 9.46 8.55 -1.71
C ALA A 95 8.99 9.97 -1.32
N CYS A 96 7.83 10.10 -0.69
CA CYS A 96 7.29 11.40 -0.31
C CYS A 96 8.06 12.00 0.87
N PRO A 97 8.60 13.23 0.74
CA PRO A 97 9.33 13.88 1.83
C PRO A 97 8.40 14.50 2.88
N VAL A 98 7.09 14.57 2.60
CA VAL A 98 6.10 15.16 3.51
C VAL A 98 5.38 14.01 4.23
N PRO A 99 5.53 13.92 5.57
CA PRO A 99 4.83 12.91 6.36
C PRO A 99 3.31 12.96 6.12
N ASP A 100 2.70 11.79 6.01
CA ASP A 100 1.25 11.60 5.86
C ASP A 100 0.60 12.27 4.64
N CYS A 101 1.37 12.90 3.76
CA CYS A 101 0.86 13.49 2.51
C CYS A 101 0.33 12.41 1.53
N ILE A 102 0.92 11.22 1.55
CA ILE A 102 0.43 10.09 0.76
C ILE A 102 0.05 8.96 1.70
N THR A 103 -1.19 8.52 1.60
CA THR A 103 -1.73 7.40 2.37
C THR A 103 -2.14 6.26 1.44
N MET A 104 -2.18 5.04 1.99
CA MET A 104 -2.65 3.87 1.26
C MET A 104 -4.04 3.51 1.76
N GLU A 105 -5.02 3.61 0.88
CA GLU A 105 -6.42 3.37 1.19
C GLU A 105 -6.86 1.99 0.68
N ARG A 106 -7.61 1.29 1.51
CA ARG A 106 -8.27 0.05 1.11
C ARG A 106 -9.57 0.38 0.38
N VAL A 107 -9.67 -0.08 -0.87
CA VAL A 107 -10.83 0.10 -1.74
C VAL A 107 -11.49 -1.25 -1.98
N ASP A 108 -12.79 -1.37 -1.72
CA ASP A 108 -13.54 -2.59 -2.02
C ASP A 108 -13.63 -2.76 -3.54
N SER A 109 -13.30 -3.94 -4.04
CA SER A 109 -13.36 -4.26 -5.47
C SER A 109 -14.80 -4.39 -6.01
N GLY A 110 -15.81 -4.35 -5.13
CA GLY A 110 -17.21 -4.57 -5.48
C GLY A 110 -17.55 -6.04 -5.80
N THR A 111 -16.60 -6.95 -5.59
CA THR A 111 -16.79 -8.39 -5.81
C THR A 111 -17.05 -9.11 -4.49
N GLU A 112 -17.64 -10.32 -4.56
CA GLU A 112 -17.68 -11.21 -3.40
C GLU A 112 -16.28 -11.66 -2.99
N TYR A 113 -16.16 -12.19 -1.73
CA TYR A 113 -14.90 -12.75 -1.27
C TYR A 113 -14.41 -13.83 -2.22
N GLN A 114 -13.20 -13.68 -2.69
CA GLN A 114 -12.50 -14.67 -3.50
C GLN A 114 -11.00 -14.64 -3.20
N ASN A 115 -10.35 -15.73 -3.50
CA ASN A 115 -8.90 -15.84 -3.52
C ASN A 115 -8.48 -16.50 -4.84
N TRP A 116 -7.17 -16.70 -5.05
CA TRP A 116 -6.74 -17.26 -6.33
C TRP A 116 -7.30 -18.66 -6.61
N THR A 117 -7.54 -19.49 -5.59
CA THR A 117 -8.08 -20.86 -5.80
C THR A 117 -9.49 -20.87 -6.38
N THR A 118 -10.27 -19.81 -6.15
CA THR A 118 -11.66 -19.66 -6.65
C THR A 118 -11.79 -18.63 -7.79
N HIS A 119 -10.69 -17.91 -8.09
CA HIS A 119 -10.71 -16.83 -9.07
C HIS A 119 -11.05 -17.32 -10.49
N PRO A 120 -11.91 -16.62 -11.26
CA PRO A 120 -12.32 -17.03 -12.61
C PRO A 120 -11.16 -17.26 -13.59
N ASN A 121 -10.08 -16.49 -13.45
CA ASN A 121 -8.89 -16.59 -14.31
C ASN A 121 -7.93 -17.72 -13.91
N ASN A 122 -8.20 -18.43 -12.81
CA ASN A 122 -7.38 -19.56 -12.42
C ASN A 122 -7.79 -20.81 -13.24
N PRO A 123 -6.91 -21.36 -14.09
CA PRO A 123 -7.25 -22.54 -14.90
C PRO A 123 -7.46 -23.81 -14.06
N MET A 124 -7.01 -23.80 -12.80
CA MET A 124 -7.10 -24.93 -11.85
C MET A 124 -8.03 -24.59 -10.67
N ARG A 125 -8.98 -23.67 -10.87
CA ARG A 125 -9.92 -23.27 -9.81
C ARG A 125 -10.71 -24.47 -9.29
N VAL A 126 -10.94 -24.49 -7.98
CA VAL A 126 -11.84 -25.44 -7.35
C VAL A 126 -13.26 -24.89 -7.49
N GLU A 127 -14.11 -25.59 -8.24
CA GLU A 127 -15.53 -25.23 -8.29
C GLU A 127 -16.18 -25.64 -6.96
N ASN A 128 -16.72 -24.65 -6.25
CA ASN A 128 -17.56 -24.94 -5.07
C ASN A 128 -18.85 -25.57 -5.55
N ASN A 129 -19.00 -26.88 -5.38
CA ASN A 129 -20.26 -27.60 -5.55
C ASN A 129 -21.20 -27.33 -4.36
#